data_b7f68df66dfa3cf1635a404b1fe21d52
#
_entry.id   b7f68df66dfa3cf1635a404b1fe21d52
#
_cell.length_a   1.000
_cell.length_b   1.000
_cell.length_c   1.000
_cell.angle_alpha   90.00
_cell.angle_beta   90.00
_cell.angle_gamma   90.00
#
_symmetry.space_group_name_H-M   'P 1'
#
loop_
_entity.id
_entity.type
_entity.pdbx_description
1 polymer ?
#
loop_
_entity_poly.entity_id
_entity_poly.type
_entity_poly.pdbx_seq_one_letter_code
_entity_poly.pdbx_strand_id
1 'polypeptide(L)'
;MSAVLGRAETETDPQVQLAGAQKTIAPTARFQILELEDKYRSLALALASTLVSLVDLRDSYTGGHSTRVASYSRLIATELDLSDAEVERIILAASLHDIGKIGVPDHILLKEGRLLSLIHI
;
A
#
# COMPACT_ATOMS: atom_id res chain seq x y z
N MET A 1 24.26 -51.40 34.85
CA MET A 1 23.45 -50.23 35.25
C MET A 1 24.00 -49.05 34.49
N SER A 2 23.34 -48.66 33.42
CA SER A 2 23.77 -47.55 32.57
C SER A 2 22.61 -46.51 32.49
N ALA A 3 22.86 -45.33 33.04
CA ALA A 3 21.90 -44.26 33.08
C ALA A 3 21.92 -43.48 31.74
N VAL A 4 20.80 -43.47 31.04
CA VAL A 4 20.58 -42.66 29.83
C VAL A 4 20.15 -41.28 30.29
N LEU A 5 21.04 -40.30 30.10
CA LEU A 5 20.73 -38.87 30.27
C LEU A 5 19.97 -38.37 29.03
N GLY A 6 18.66 -38.16 29.21
CA GLY A 6 17.80 -37.48 28.26
C GLY A 6 18.18 -36.00 28.19
N ARG A 7 18.65 -35.56 27.02
CA ARG A 7 18.83 -34.17 26.66
C ARG A 7 17.43 -33.59 26.35
N ALA A 8 16.91 -32.76 27.22
CA ALA A 8 15.75 -31.92 26.93
C ALA A 8 16.23 -30.79 26.00
N GLU A 9 15.93 -30.90 24.72
CA GLU A 9 16.02 -29.77 23.79
C GLU A 9 14.85 -28.84 24.13
N THR A 10 15.15 -27.71 24.74
CA THR A 10 14.19 -26.63 24.95
C THR A 10 13.97 -25.94 23.61
N GLU A 11 12.94 -26.38 22.91
CA GLU A 11 12.38 -25.72 21.73
C GLU A 11 11.81 -24.36 22.19
N THR A 12 12.60 -23.32 22.02
CA THR A 12 12.19 -21.94 22.35
C THR A 12 11.26 -21.46 21.28
N ASP A 13 10.00 -21.22 21.65
CA ASP A 13 8.94 -20.69 20.80
C ASP A 13 9.44 -19.43 20.04
N PRO A 14 9.40 -19.40 18.71
CA PRO A 14 9.81 -18.26 17.89
C PRO A 14 9.12 -16.94 18.26
N GLN A 15 7.90 -17.00 18.77
CA GLN A 15 7.15 -15.83 19.22
C GLN A 15 7.74 -15.22 20.51
N VAL A 16 8.29 -16.05 21.40
CA VAL A 16 8.97 -15.59 22.62
C VAL A 16 10.32 -14.95 22.28
N GLN A 17 11.02 -15.44 21.26
CA GLN A 17 12.26 -14.82 20.77
C GLN A 17 12.03 -13.47 20.12
N LEU A 18 10.96 -13.32 19.32
CA LEU A 18 10.57 -12.04 18.71
C LEU A 18 10.16 -11.00 19.77
N ALA A 19 9.39 -11.41 20.78
CA ALA A 19 9.00 -10.53 21.88
C ALA A 19 10.22 -10.12 22.76
N GLY A 20 11.20 -11.00 22.90
CA GLY A 20 12.48 -10.72 23.58
C GLY A 20 13.36 -9.74 22.79
N ALA A 21 13.42 -9.87 21.46
CA ALA A 21 14.19 -8.99 20.58
C ALA A 21 13.62 -7.56 20.56
N GLN A 22 12.30 -7.40 20.62
CA GLN A 22 11.66 -6.08 20.69
C GLN A 22 11.96 -5.33 22.01
N LYS A 23 12.27 -6.04 23.10
CA LYS A 23 12.65 -5.44 24.39
C LYS A 23 14.09 -4.91 24.44
N THR A 24 14.93 -5.29 23.47
CA THR A 24 16.38 -5.00 23.49
C THR A 24 16.78 -3.82 22.60
N ILE A 25 15.84 -3.26 21.81
CA ILE A 25 16.14 -2.09 20.97
C ILE A 25 16.21 -0.84 21.87
N ALA A 26 17.38 -0.19 21.89
CA ALA A 26 17.54 1.06 22.62
C ALA A 26 16.46 2.09 22.21
N PRO A 27 15.92 2.90 23.16
CA PRO A 27 14.87 3.88 22.84
C PRO A 27 15.19 4.78 21.66
N THR A 28 16.45 5.16 21.53
CA THR A 28 16.97 5.98 20.41
C THR A 28 16.86 5.26 19.05
N ALA A 29 17.21 3.96 19.01
CA ALA A 29 17.11 3.18 17.78
C ALA A 29 15.64 2.96 17.36
N ARG A 30 14.76 2.76 18.35
CA ARG A 30 13.31 2.65 18.08
C ARG A 30 12.75 3.94 17.50
N PHE A 31 13.15 5.09 18.02
CA PHE A 31 12.74 6.39 17.49
C PHE A 31 13.24 6.58 16.05
N GLN A 32 14.50 6.23 15.77
CA GLN A 32 15.08 6.30 14.43
C GLN A 32 14.34 5.39 13.42
N ILE A 33 13.95 4.19 13.83
CA ILE A 33 13.16 3.28 12.98
C ILE A 33 11.81 3.90 12.64
N LEU A 34 11.08 4.43 13.62
CA LEU A 34 9.78 5.06 13.40
C LEU A 34 9.89 6.30 12.47
N GLU A 35 10.92 7.12 12.66
CA GLU A 35 11.18 8.27 11.79
C GLU A 35 11.50 7.83 10.35
N LEU A 36 12.25 6.75 10.19
CA LEU A 36 12.59 6.20 8.89
C LEU A 36 11.35 5.60 8.19
N GLU A 37 10.53 4.85 8.93
CA GLU A 37 9.26 4.31 8.42
C GLU A 37 8.32 5.41 7.92
N ASP A 38 8.20 6.52 8.68
CA ASP A 38 7.39 7.67 8.28
C ASP A 38 7.93 8.34 7.01
N LYS A 39 9.25 8.51 6.92
CA LYS A 39 9.91 9.03 5.69
C LYS A 39 9.66 8.12 4.48
N TYR A 40 9.79 6.80 4.63
CA TYR A 40 9.50 5.86 3.54
C TYR A 40 8.03 5.90 3.13
N ARG A 41 7.12 5.97 4.10
CA ARG A 41 5.68 6.11 3.83
C ARG A 41 5.39 7.39 3.05
N SER A 42 5.91 8.52 3.50
CA SER A 42 5.74 9.82 2.83
C SER A 42 6.30 9.81 1.40
N LEU A 43 7.46 9.21 1.19
CA LEU A 43 8.07 9.07 -0.14
C LEU A 43 7.21 8.19 -1.05
N ALA A 44 6.73 7.05 -0.55
CA ALA A 44 5.88 6.14 -1.31
C ALA A 44 4.57 6.82 -1.75
N LEU A 45 3.93 7.58 -0.86
CA LEU A 45 2.74 8.37 -1.18
C LEU A 45 3.01 9.45 -2.21
N ALA A 46 4.14 10.16 -2.12
CA ALA A 46 4.54 11.17 -3.08
C ALA A 46 4.79 10.58 -4.47
N LEU A 47 5.48 9.44 -4.55
CA LEU A 47 5.68 8.72 -5.81
C LEU A 47 4.36 8.22 -6.40
N ALA A 48 3.48 7.64 -5.59
CA ALA A 48 2.16 7.21 -6.02
C ALA A 48 1.35 8.38 -6.59
N SER A 49 1.31 9.52 -5.89
CA SER A 49 0.62 10.74 -6.36
C SER A 49 1.19 11.26 -7.67
N THR A 50 2.51 11.20 -7.85
CA THR A 50 3.17 11.62 -9.10
C THR A 50 2.78 10.70 -10.26
N LEU A 51 2.78 9.37 -10.05
CA LEU A 51 2.37 8.41 -11.07
C LEU A 51 0.90 8.61 -11.48
N VAL A 52 0.02 8.81 -10.51
CA VAL A 52 -1.40 9.11 -10.76
C VAL A 52 -1.55 10.38 -11.57
N SER A 53 -0.82 11.45 -11.22
CA SER A 53 -0.87 12.71 -11.97
C SER A 53 -0.43 12.54 -13.43
N LEU A 54 0.58 11.69 -13.70
CA LEU A 54 1.02 11.39 -15.06
C LEU A 54 -0.05 10.62 -15.85
N VAL A 55 -0.77 9.69 -15.21
CA VAL A 55 -1.89 8.98 -15.84
C VAL A 55 -3.05 9.94 -16.11
N ASP A 56 -3.41 10.78 -15.16
CA ASP A 56 -4.49 11.78 -15.29
C ASP A 56 -4.18 12.82 -16.40
N LEU A 57 -2.91 13.18 -16.61
CA LEU A 57 -2.48 14.06 -17.71
C LEU A 57 -2.66 13.42 -19.07
N ARG A 58 -2.50 12.10 -19.17
CA ARG A 58 -2.66 11.34 -20.40
C ARG A 58 -4.13 11.13 -20.79
N ASP A 59 -5.00 11.03 -19.79
CA ASP A 59 -6.44 10.86 -19.95
C ASP A 59 -7.16 12.22 -19.79
N SER A 60 -7.37 12.93 -20.89
CA SER A 60 -7.96 14.27 -20.93
C SER A 60 -9.37 14.37 -20.30
N TYR A 61 -10.06 13.24 -20.10
CA TYR A 61 -11.38 13.18 -19.48
C TYR A 61 -11.34 13.17 -17.95
N THR A 62 -10.21 12.90 -17.32
CA THR A 62 -10.15 12.55 -15.90
C THR A 62 -9.45 13.56 -15.00
N GLY A 63 -9.22 14.80 -15.44
CA GLY A 63 -8.55 15.84 -14.63
C GLY A 63 -8.99 15.83 -13.16
N GLY A 64 -8.11 15.34 -12.26
CA GLY A 64 -8.36 15.20 -10.82
C GLY A 64 -9.38 14.13 -10.42
N HIS A 65 -9.73 13.20 -11.29
CA HIS A 65 -10.64 12.09 -10.97
C HIS A 65 -10.10 11.24 -9.83
N SER A 66 -8.87 10.78 -9.92
CA SER A 66 -8.22 9.93 -8.92
C SER A 66 -8.18 10.59 -7.55
N THR A 67 -7.92 11.91 -7.51
CA THR A 67 -7.95 12.69 -6.27
C THR A 67 -9.35 12.76 -5.66
N ARG A 68 -10.39 12.95 -6.49
CA ARG A 68 -11.77 12.95 -6.00
C ARG A 68 -12.19 11.59 -5.48
N VAL A 69 -11.87 10.51 -6.20
CA VAL A 69 -12.15 9.13 -5.76
C VAL A 69 -11.48 8.84 -4.42
N ALA A 70 -10.19 9.18 -4.26
CA ALA A 70 -9.47 9.01 -3.00
C ALA A 70 -10.13 9.81 -1.85
N SER A 71 -10.57 11.05 -2.11
CA SER A 71 -11.24 11.89 -1.11
C SER A 71 -12.58 11.30 -0.67
N TYR A 72 -13.41 10.83 -1.60
CA TYR A 72 -14.68 10.18 -1.26
C TYR A 72 -14.46 8.84 -0.54
N SER A 73 -13.50 8.05 -0.99
CA SER A 73 -13.15 6.79 -0.32
C SER A 73 -12.71 7.02 1.12
N ARG A 74 -11.94 8.09 1.37
CA ARG A 74 -11.55 8.50 2.72
C ARG A 74 -12.77 8.82 3.59
N LEU A 75 -13.70 9.65 3.09
CA LEU A 75 -14.90 10.03 3.82
C LEU A 75 -15.73 8.80 4.20
N ILE A 76 -15.95 7.89 3.25
CA ILE A 76 -16.70 6.64 3.49
C ILE A 76 -15.99 5.77 4.52
N ALA A 77 -14.67 5.58 4.39
CA ALA A 77 -13.90 4.74 5.30
C ALA A 77 -13.90 5.30 6.75
N THR A 78 -13.85 6.64 6.88
CA THR A 78 -13.95 7.31 8.18
C THR A 78 -15.32 7.16 8.79
N GLU A 79 -16.40 7.28 8.00
CA GLU A 79 -17.78 7.11 8.46
C GLU A 79 -18.09 5.67 8.88
N LEU A 80 -17.35 4.70 8.32
CA LEU A 80 -17.42 3.28 8.70
C LEU A 80 -16.57 2.94 9.92
N ASP A 81 -15.99 3.92 10.62
CA ASP A 81 -15.13 3.76 11.80
C ASP A 81 -13.94 2.82 11.57
N LEU A 82 -13.39 2.82 10.34
CA LEU A 82 -12.18 2.04 10.05
C LEU A 82 -10.95 2.66 10.74
N SER A 83 -9.98 1.82 11.09
CA SER A 83 -8.72 2.30 11.69
C SER A 83 -7.95 3.20 10.72
N ASP A 84 -7.13 4.12 11.25
CA ASP A 84 -6.30 5.03 10.45
C ASP A 84 -5.45 4.28 9.42
N ALA A 85 -4.90 3.12 9.78
CA ALA A 85 -4.11 2.29 8.88
C ALA A 85 -4.94 1.69 7.72
N GLU A 86 -6.22 1.40 7.93
CA GLU A 86 -7.14 0.93 6.90
C GLU A 86 -7.55 2.08 6.00
N VAL A 87 -7.87 3.24 6.58
CA VAL A 87 -8.18 4.47 5.84
C VAL A 87 -7.04 4.84 4.90
N GLU A 88 -5.78 4.85 5.38
CA GLU A 88 -4.61 5.12 4.54
C GLU A 88 -4.45 4.14 3.38
N ARG A 89 -4.65 2.83 3.63
CA ARG A 89 -4.60 1.81 2.57
C ARG A 89 -5.68 2.01 1.51
N ILE A 90 -6.89 2.38 1.94
CA ILE A 90 -8.01 2.65 1.03
C ILE A 90 -7.72 3.89 0.18
N ILE A 91 -7.18 4.96 0.77
CA ILE A 91 -6.81 6.17 0.03
C ILE A 91 -5.75 5.85 -1.02
N LEU A 92 -4.71 5.09 -0.66
CA LEU A 92 -3.66 4.69 -1.59
C LEU A 92 -4.22 3.84 -2.73
N ALA A 93 -5.03 2.83 -2.42
CA ALA A 93 -5.68 1.97 -3.42
C ALA A 93 -6.59 2.77 -4.35
N ALA A 94 -7.41 3.66 -3.79
CA ALA A 94 -8.28 4.55 -4.55
C ALA A 94 -7.51 5.50 -5.47
N SER A 95 -6.36 6.01 -5.02
CA SER A 95 -5.50 6.86 -5.84
C SER A 95 -4.89 6.10 -7.02
N LEU A 96 -4.56 4.82 -6.84
CA LEU A 96 -3.87 3.99 -7.84
C LEU A 96 -4.80 3.15 -8.70
N HIS A 97 -6.14 3.22 -8.51
CA HIS A 97 -7.09 2.29 -9.14
C HIS A 97 -7.00 2.28 -10.69
N ASP A 98 -6.61 3.39 -11.29
CA ASP A 98 -6.50 3.59 -12.74
C ASP A 98 -5.06 3.50 -13.28
N ILE A 99 -4.07 3.14 -12.44
CA ILE A 99 -2.66 3.09 -12.85
C ILE A 99 -2.41 2.17 -14.06
N GLY A 100 -3.23 1.14 -14.24
CA GLY A 100 -3.17 0.23 -15.38
C GLY A 100 -3.38 0.90 -16.74
N LYS A 101 -3.99 2.09 -16.79
CA LYS A 101 -4.15 2.87 -18.03
C LYS A 101 -2.81 3.25 -18.68
N ILE A 102 -1.71 3.25 -17.91
CA ILE A 102 -0.37 3.51 -18.44
C ILE A 102 0.03 2.52 -19.55
N GLY A 103 -0.46 1.28 -19.47
CA GLY A 103 -0.22 0.24 -20.47
C GLY A 103 -1.18 0.25 -21.67
N VAL A 104 -2.23 1.08 -21.64
CA VAL A 104 -3.22 1.15 -22.72
C VAL A 104 -2.70 2.05 -23.85
N PRO A 105 -2.64 1.59 -25.12
CA PRO A 105 -2.24 2.42 -26.26
C PRO A 105 -3.15 3.63 -26.44
N ASP A 106 -2.60 4.78 -26.89
CA ASP A 106 -3.35 6.04 -27.04
C ASP A 106 -4.55 5.91 -28.00
N HIS A 107 -4.43 5.16 -29.09
CA HIS A 107 -5.53 4.95 -30.03
C HIS A 107 -6.73 4.20 -29.43
N ILE A 108 -6.54 3.54 -28.29
CA ILE A 108 -7.60 2.88 -27.50
C ILE A 108 -8.07 3.84 -26.41
N LEU A 109 -7.12 4.37 -25.63
CA LEU A 109 -7.41 5.22 -24.48
C LEU A 109 -8.14 6.51 -24.86
N LEU A 110 -7.72 7.15 -25.96
CA LEU A 110 -8.25 8.43 -26.44
C LEU A 110 -9.33 8.25 -27.52
N LYS A 111 -9.81 7.03 -27.74
CA LYS A 111 -10.80 6.78 -28.78
C LYS A 111 -12.13 7.45 -28.44
N GLU A 112 -12.57 8.34 -29.31
CA GLU A 112 -13.92 8.89 -29.27
C GLU A 112 -14.96 7.84 -29.63
N GLY A 113 -15.94 7.59 -28.75
CA GLY A 113 -17.04 6.67 -28.99
C GLY A 113 -16.88 5.30 -28.31
N ARG A 114 -17.75 4.36 -28.70
CA ARG A 114 -17.81 3.04 -28.03
C ARG A 114 -16.63 2.14 -28.41
N LEU A 115 -16.07 1.42 -27.42
CA LEU A 115 -15.01 0.42 -27.62
C LEU A 115 -15.49 -0.90 -28.21
N LEU A 116 -16.80 -1.07 -28.46
CA LEU A 116 -17.44 -2.32 -28.93
C LEU A 116 -16.83 -2.90 -30.23
N SER A 117 -16.18 -2.06 -31.04
CA SER A 117 -15.51 -2.52 -32.28
C SER A 117 -14.16 -3.22 -32.01
N LEU A 118 -13.65 -3.21 -30.77
CA LEU A 118 -12.39 -3.83 -30.38
C LEU A 118 -12.57 -5.21 -29.73
N ILE A 119 -13.82 -5.61 -29.47
CA ILE A 119 -14.16 -6.89 -28.81
C ILE A 119 -14.30 -8.03 -29.87
N HIS A 120 -14.27 -7.72 -31.14
CA HIS A 120 -14.37 -8.69 -32.22
C HIS A 120 -13.00 -8.98 -32.88
N ILE A 121 -12.00 -9.29 -32.05
CA ILE A 121 -10.74 -9.90 -32.51
C ILE A 121 -10.70 -11.34 -32.02
#